data_f77ee415053180dde9c90311989df14e
#
_entry.id   f77ee415053180dde9c90311989df14e
#
_cell.length_a   1.000
_cell.length_b   1.000
_cell.length_c   1.000
_cell.angle_alpha   90.00
_cell.angle_beta   90.00
_cell.angle_gamma   90.00
#
_symmetry.space_group_name_H-M   'P 1'
#
loop_
_entity.id
_entity.type
_entity.pdbx_description
1 polymer ?
#
loop_
_entity_poly.entity_id
_entity_poly.type
_entity_poly.pdbx_seq_one_letter_code
_entity_poly.pdbx_strand_id
1 'polypeptide(L)'
;MKLSSFLHFAAFGVKTILFKKRSPILGTVIVTDKCNLHCKHCSVNNITAIVHPYEQIRQEMQQLYDMGVRILFFCGGETFLWKDGERTLRSLVIEAKSMGFLIVNVVTNGTFPIDLPEADLILLSLDGDKQRHNEIRGDTYDTIL
;
A
#
# COMPACT_ATOMS: atom_id res chain seq x y z
N MET A 1 10.45 -0.78 -15.48
CA MET A 1 9.28 0.06 -15.83
C MET A 1 9.00 -0.10 -17.32
N LYS A 2 7.75 -0.38 -17.71
CA LYS A 2 7.37 -0.51 -19.14
C LYS A 2 7.42 0.86 -19.81
N LEU A 3 7.74 0.91 -21.11
CA LEU A 3 7.77 2.16 -21.90
C LEU A 3 6.43 2.92 -21.83
N SER A 4 5.32 2.20 -21.82
CA SER A 4 3.97 2.76 -21.68
C SER A 4 3.78 3.54 -20.37
N SER A 5 4.33 3.02 -19.25
CA SER A 5 4.29 3.71 -17.95
C SER A 5 5.12 4.98 -17.96
N PHE A 6 6.30 4.94 -18.56
CA PHE A 6 7.15 6.13 -18.72
C PHE A 6 6.42 7.23 -19.52
N LEU A 7 5.85 6.87 -20.68
CA LEU A 7 5.10 7.82 -21.51
C LEU A 7 3.90 8.42 -20.77
N HIS A 8 3.20 7.61 -19.96
CA HIS A 8 2.08 8.11 -19.14
C HIS A 8 2.55 9.15 -18.12
N PHE A 9 3.64 8.88 -17.38
CA PHE A 9 4.18 9.82 -16.40
C PHE A 9 4.76 11.08 -17.03
N ALA A 10 5.41 10.96 -18.20
CA ALA A 10 5.87 12.11 -18.96
C ALA A 10 4.70 13.00 -19.41
N ALA A 11 3.64 12.39 -19.95
CA ALA A 11 2.42 13.12 -20.35
C ALA A 11 1.72 13.78 -19.16
N PHE A 12 1.69 13.11 -17.99
CA PHE A 12 1.18 13.68 -16.75
C PHE A 12 1.99 14.92 -16.34
N GLY A 13 3.33 14.83 -16.34
CA GLY A 13 4.21 15.96 -16.01
C GLY A 13 3.97 17.15 -16.94
N VAL A 14 3.90 16.92 -18.25
CA VAL A 14 3.62 17.96 -19.25
C VAL A 14 2.24 18.62 -18.99
N LYS A 15 1.18 17.83 -18.75
CA LYS A 15 -0.16 18.35 -18.44
C LYS A 15 -0.18 19.19 -17.18
N THR A 16 0.53 18.76 -16.14
CA THR A 16 0.60 19.46 -14.86
C THR A 16 1.36 20.79 -14.99
N ILE A 17 2.49 20.80 -15.70
CA ILE A 17 3.35 21.98 -15.81
C ILE A 17 2.77 23.00 -16.80
N LEU A 18 2.42 22.55 -18.02
CA LEU A 18 1.98 23.47 -19.08
C LEU A 18 0.52 23.89 -18.94
N PHE A 19 -0.36 22.96 -18.57
CA PHE A 19 -1.80 23.23 -18.48
C PHE A 19 -2.31 23.48 -17.06
N LYS A 20 -1.40 23.45 -16.05
CA LYS A 20 -1.73 23.64 -14.63
C LYS A 20 -2.84 22.72 -14.14
N LYS A 21 -3.01 21.56 -14.78
CA LYS A 21 -4.03 20.58 -14.42
C LYS A 21 -3.59 19.85 -13.14
N ARG A 22 -4.31 20.07 -12.07
CA ARG A 22 -4.09 19.38 -10.79
C ARG A 22 -4.87 18.08 -10.78
N SER A 23 -4.18 16.96 -10.86
CA SER A 23 -4.74 15.60 -10.69
C SER A 23 -3.85 14.80 -9.75
N PRO A 24 -4.41 14.01 -8.84
CA PRO A 24 -3.59 13.12 -8.02
C PRO A 24 -2.96 12.05 -8.92
N ILE A 25 -1.69 11.73 -8.70
CA ILE A 25 -1.00 10.63 -9.39
C ILE A 25 -0.80 9.44 -8.47
N LEU A 26 -0.75 9.70 -7.16
CA LEU A 26 -0.56 8.74 -6.10
C LEU A 26 -1.82 8.70 -5.22
N GLY A 27 -2.21 7.51 -4.82
CA GLY A 27 -3.30 7.27 -3.88
C GLY A 27 -2.95 6.14 -2.92
N THR A 28 -3.60 6.16 -1.77
CA THR A 28 -3.44 5.15 -0.72
C THR A 28 -4.81 4.59 -0.37
N VAL A 29 -4.89 3.27 -0.22
CA VAL A 29 -6.07 2.57 0.29
C VAL A 29 -5.67 1.88 1.59
N ILE A 30 -6.45 2.14 2.63
CA ILE A 30 -6.33 1.46 3.92
C ILE A 30 -7.17 0.19 3.84
N VAL A 31 -6.54 -0.98 3.90
CA VAL A 31 -7.25 -2.26 3.76
C VAL A 31 -7.75 -2.79 5.10
N THR A 32 -7.05 -2.45 6.18
CA THR A 32 -7.42 -2.85 7.55
C THR A 32 -6.70 -1.96 8.55
N ASP A 33 -7.26 -1.78 9.73
CA ASP A 33 -6.55 -1.22 10.89
C ASP A 33 -6.04 -2.30 11.86
N LYS A 34 -6.37 -3.58 11.61
CA LYS A 34 -5.84 -4.71 12.35
C LYS A 34 -4.33 -4.85 12.15
N CYS A 35 -3.59 -4.98 13.24
CA CYS A 35 -2.14 -5.17 13.23
C CYS A 35 -1.73 -6.18 14.30
N ASN A 36 -0.62 -6.85 14.10
CA ASN A 36 -0.01 -7.74 15.10
C ASN A 36 1.00 -7.02 15.99
N LEU A 37 1.27 -5.72 15.73
CA LEU A 37 2.15 -4.88 16.53
C LEU A 37 1.38 -3.72 17.20
N HIS A 38 2.01 -3.11 18.22
CA HIS A 38 1.50 -1.95 18.96
C HIS A 38 2.60 -0.87 19.04
N CYS A 39 3.02 -0.38 17.87
CA CYS A 39 4.12 0.58 17.75
C CYS A 39 3.78 1.90 18.46
N LYS A 40 4.74 2.46 19.22
CA LYS A 40 4.52 3.66 20.05
C LYS A 40 4.05 4.89 19.28
N HIS A 41 4.41 5.00 17.99
CA HIS A 41 4.09 6.15 17.13
C HIS A 41 2.95 5.87 16.15
N CYS A 42 2.28 4.71 16.27
CA CYS A 42 1.27 4.29 15.32
C CYS A 42 -0.04 5.06 15.51
N SER A 43 -0.50 5.73 14.46
CA SER A 43 -1.79 6.44 14.46
C SER A 43 -3.00 5.50 14.33
N VAL A 44 -2.81 4.32 13.76
CA VAL A 44 -3.87 3.32 13.55
C VAL A 44 -4.04 2.42 14.79
N ASN A 45 -2.96 1.90 15.33
CA ASN A 45 -2.79 1.17 16.60
C ASN A 45 -3.92 0.21 16.99
N ASN A 46 -4.45 -0.58 16.04
CA ASN A 46 -5.54 -1.54 16.29
C ASN A 46 -6.81 -0.94 16.96
N ILE A 47 -7.11 0.33 16.72
CA ILE A 47 -8.18 1.05 17.44
C ILE A 47 -9.52 0.34 17.27
N THR A 48 -9.85 -0.08 16.07
CA THR A 48 -11.13 -0.71 15.74
C THR A 48 -11.01 -2.15 15.25
N ALA A 49 -9.80 -2.60 14.87
CA ALA A 49 -9.51 -3.89 14.24
C ALA A 49 -10.41 -4.20 13.03
N ILE A 50 -10.87 -3.16 12.32
CA ILE A 50 -11.71 -3.30 11.13
C ILE A 50 -10.89 -3.93 10.01
N VAL A 51 -11.53 -4.86 9.29
CA VAL A 51 -11.08 -5.38 8.01
C VAL A 51 -12.07 -4.89 6.96
N HIS A 52 -11.63 -4.03 6.04
CA HIS A 52 -12.51 -3.50 5.01
C HIS A 52 -12.86 -4.60 4.00
N PRO A 53 -14.16 -4.74 3.62
CA PRO A 53 -14.58 -5.74 2.64
C PRO A 53 -13.94 -5.49 1.27
N TYR A 54 -13.69 -6.57 0.52
CA TYR A 54 -13.11 -6.52 -0.83
C TYR A 54 -13.85 -5.55 -1.76
N GLU A 55 -15.17 -5.60 -1.77
CA GLU A 55 -15.97 -4.74 -2.66
C GLU A 55 -15.86 -3.26 -2.30
N GLN A 56 -15.72 -2.91 -1.02
CA GLN A 56 -15.45 -1.54 -0.60
C GLN A 56 -14.09 -1.09 -1.11
N ILE A 57 -13.03 -1.88 -0.88
CA ILE A 57 -11.67 -1.56 -1.34
C ILE A 57 -11.65 -1.42 -2.87
N ARG A 58 -12.35 -2.31 -3.58
CA ARG A 58 -12.47 -2.26 -5.03
C ARG A 58 -13.11 -0.98 -5.52
N GLN A 59 -14.18 -0.51 -4.85
CA GLN A 59 -14.84 0.76 -5.16
C GLN A 59 -13.91 1.96 -4.90
N GLU A 60 -13.18 1.96 -3.79
CA GLU A 60 -12.20 3.00 -3.47
C GLU A 60 -11.07 3.05 -4.52
N MET A 61 -10.55 1.89 -4.93
CA MET A 61 -9.57 1.80 -6.02
C MET A 61 -10.14 2.38 -7.33
N GLN A 62 -11.40 2.06 -7.69
CA GLN A 62 -12.02 2.60 -8.90
C GLN A 62 -12.14 4.13 -8.84
N GLN A 63 -12.58 4.67 -7.71
CA GLN A 63 -12.66 6.13 -7.53
C GLN A 63 -11.29 6.80 -7.68
N LEU A 64 -10.25 6.24 -7.06
CA LEU A 64 -8.89 6.76 -7.20
C LEU A 64 -8.41 6.70 -8.66
N TYR A 65 -8.69 5.61 -9.35
CA TYR A 65 -8.33 5.43 -10.75
C TYR A 65 -9.00 6.49 -11.65
N ASP A 66 -10.30 6.73 -11.44
CA ASP A 66 -11.09 7.72 -12.18
C ASP A 66 -10.63 9.17 -11.92
N MET A 67 -10.12 9.44 -10.71
CA MET A 67 -9.47 10.72 -10.36
C MET A 67 -8.11 10.93 -11.06
N GLY A 68 -7.53 9.88 -11.65
CA GLY A 68 -6.24 9.95 -12.35
C GLY A 68 -5.07 9.32 -11.61
N VAL A 69 -5.30 8.71 -10.45
CA VAL A 69 -4.27 7.96 -9.71
C VAL A 69 -3.76 6.79 -10.55
N ARG A 70 -2.45 6.63 -10.61
CA ARG A 70 -1.78 5.52 -11.33
C ARG A 70 -0.72 4.82 -10.48
N ILE A 71 -0.37 5.41 -9.34
CA ILE A 71 0.51 4.81 -8.32
C ILE A 71 -0.37 4.56 -7.10
N LEU A 72 -0.56 3.28 -6.76
CA LEU A 72 -1.39 2.87 -5.64
C LEU A 72 -0.52 2.31 -4.52
N PHE A 73 -0.87 2.67 -3.28
CA PHE A 73 -0.31 2.08 -2.08
C PHE A 73 -1.41 1.37 -1.29
N PHE A 74 -1.18 0.11 -0.96
CA PHE A 74 -1.95 -0.56 0.07
C PHE A 74 -1.27 -0.36 1.41
N CYS A 75 -2.03 0.20 2.35
CA CYS A 75 -1.59 0.49 3.72
C CYS A 75 -2.62 -0.03 4.72
N GLY A 76 -2.31 0.13 6.00
CA GLY A 76 -3.24 -0.21 7.07
C GLY A 76 -2.51 -0.40 8.39
N GLY A 77 -3.06 -1.25 9.26
CA GLY A 77 -2.34 -1.79 10.39
C GLY A 77 -1.20 -2.68 9.89
N GLU A 78 -1.51 -3.96 9.58
CA GLU A 78 -0.61 -4.84 8.84
C GLU A 78 -1.35 -5.41 7.61
N THR A 79 -0.88 -5.08 6.43
CA THR A 79 -1.57 -5.39 5.17
C THR A 79 -1.65 -6.89 4.89
N PHE A 80 -0.65 -7.67 5.30
CA PHE A 80 -0.66 -9.13 5.14
C PHE A 80 -1.68 -9.85 6.04
N LEU A 81 -2.25 -9.15 7.03
CA LEU A 81 -3.37 -9.68 7.83
C LEU A 81 -4.73 -9.51 7.14
N TRP A 82 -4.78 -8.74 6.04
CA TRP A 82 -6.05 -8.54 5.35
C TRP A 82 -6.53 -9.83 4.68
N LYS A 83 -7.78 -10.18 4.97
CA LYS A 83 -8.46 -11.33 4.39
C LYS A 83 -9.97 -11.09 4.36
N ASP A 84 -10.60 -11.45 3.23
CA ASP A 84 -12.06 -11.46 3.05
C ASP A 84 -12.48 -12.75 2.34
N GLY A 85 -13.03 -13.70 3.10
CA GLY A 85 -13.25 -15.07 2.64
C GLY A 85 -11.94 -15.73 2.20
N GLU A 86 -11.90 -16.20 0.97
CA GLU A 86 -10.69 -16.79 0.36
C GLU A 86 -9.74 -15.73 -0.26
N ARG A 87 -10.15 -14.47 -0.29
CA ARG A 87 -9.35 -13.38 -0.85
C ARG A 87 -8.31 -12.91 0.16
N THR A 88 -7.10 -12.67 -0.33
CA THR A 88 -5.97 -12.15 0.44
C THR A 88 -5.45 -10.85 -0.19
N LEU A 89 -4.46 -10.21 0.42
CA LEU A 89 -3.79 -9.03 -0.14
C LEU A 89 -3.37 -9.23 -1.60
N ARG A 90 -2.93 -10.46 -1.98
CA ARG A 90 -2.59 -10.81 -3.37
C ARG A 90 -3.76 -10.56 -4.32
N SER A 91 -4.99 -10.89 -3.91
CA SER A 91 -6.19 -10.65 -4.73
C SER A 91 -6.40 -9.16 -5.01
N LEU A 92 -6.14 -8.29 -4.02
CA LEU A 92 -6.23 -6.84 -4.19
C LEU A 92 -5.15 -6.28 -5.13
N VAL A 93 -3.92 -6.79 -5.00
CA VAL A 93 -2.81 -6.38 -5.88
C VAL A 93 -3.10 -6.76 -7.33
N ILE A 94 -3.57 -7.99 -7.57
CA ILE A 94 -3.95 -8.47 -8.91
C ILE A 94 -5.10 -7.61 -9.47
N GLU A 95 -6.12 -7.33 -8.67
CA GLU A 95 -7.25 -6.48 -9.08
C GLU A 95 -6.79 -5.07 -9.45
N ALA A 96 -5.96 -4.43 -8.62
CA ALA A 96 -5.40 -3.12 -8.92
C ALA A 96 -4.61 -3.10 -10.25
N LYS A 97 -3.81 -4.15 -10.51
CA LYS A 97 -3.11 -4.30 -11.79
C LYS A 97 -4.08 -4.45 -12.95
N SER A 98 -5.15 -5.22 -12.79
CA SER A 98 -6.17 -5.42 -13.83
C SER A 98 -6.94 -4.14 -14.14
N MET A 99 -7.19 -3.29 -13.14
CA MET A 99 -7.78 -1.95 -13.31
C MET A 99 -6.87 -0.99 -14.09
N GLY A 100 -5.57 -1.27 -14.22
CA GLY A 100 -4.62 -0.46 -14.97
C GLY A 100 -3.77 0.51 -14.12
N PHE A 101 -3.69 0.31 -12.80
CA PHE A 101 -2.66 0.99 -12.01
C PHE A 101 -1.27 0.59 -12.52
N LEU A 102 -0.43 1.58 -12.75
CA LEU A 102 0.91 1.37 -13.35
C LEU A 102 1.92 0.86 -12.34
N ILE A 103 1.78 1.31 -11.10
CA ILE A 103 2.62 0.92 -9.97
C ILE A 103 1.69 0.59 -8.79
N VAL A 104 1.85 -0.60 -8.24
CA VAL A 104 1.11 -1.06 -7.06
C VAL A 104 2.10 -1.45 -5.98
N ASN A 105 2.05 -0.73 -4.88
CA ASN A 105 2.96 -0.86 -3.75
C ASN A 105 2.22 -1.35 -2.52
N VAL A 106 2.94 -2.04 -1.65
CA VAL A 106 2.44 -2.53 -0.37
C VAL A 106 3.35 -2.07 0.76
N VAL A 107 2.76 -1.56 1.83
CA VAL A 107 3.47 -1.20 3.05
C VAL A 107 3.24 -2.29 4.09
N THR A 108 4.30 -2.76 4.73
CA THR A 108 4.24 -3.82 5.74
C THR A 108 5.22 -3.57 6.87
N ASN A 109 4.94 -4.12 8.03
CA ASN A 109 5.86 -4.15 9.16
C ASN A 109 6.94 -5.25 9.01
N GLY A 110 6.77 -6.17 8.03
CA GLY A 110 7.74 -7.21 7.68
C GLY A 110 7.76 -8.44 8.58
N THR A 111 6.83 -8.56 9.52
CA THR A 111 6.80 -9.72 10.44
C THR A 111 6.16 -10.96 9.82
N PHE A 112 5.59 -10.85 8.62
CA PHE A 112 5.06 -11.96 7.85
C PHE A 112 5.97 -12.30 6.67
N PRO A 113 5.99 -13.57 6.21
CA PRO A 113 6.68 -13.94 4.99
C PRO A 113 6.18 -13.09 3.81
N ILE A 114 7.12 -12.49 3.09
CA ILE A 114 6.82 -11.63 1.94
C ILE A 114 6.93 -12.48 0.67
N ASP A 115 5.80 -13.00 0.21
CA ASP A 115 5.65 -13.67 -1.09
C ASP A 115 4.53 -12.99 -1.87
N LEU A 116 4.85 -11.89 -2.56
CA LEU A 116 3.90 -11.08 -3.33
C LEU A 116 4.56 -10.53 -4.60
N PRO A 117 4.94 -11.41 -5.55
CA PRO A 117 5.67 -11.01 -6.76
C PRO A 117 4.84 -10.13 -7.71
N GLU A 118 3.53 -10.05 -7.51
CA GLU A 118 2.63 -9.20 -8.30
C GLU A 118 2.74 -7.71 -7.93
N ALA A 119 3.22 -7.37 -6.72
CA ALA A 119 3.49 -5.99 -6.31
C ALA A 119 4.74 -5.45 -7.00
N ASP A 120 4.75 -4.15 -7.32
CA ASP A 120 5.94 -3.51 -7.91
C ASP A 120 6.98 -3.16 -6.85
N LEU A 121 6.54 -2.85 -5.63
CA LEU A 121 7.42 -2.50 -4.52
C LEU A 121 6.77 -2.90 -3.20
N ILE A 122 7.58 -3.47 -2.32
CA ILE A 122 7.24 -3.69 -0.92
C ILE A 122 8.03 -2.69 -0.07
N LEU A 123 7.32 -1.85 0.68
CA LEU A 123 7.92 -0.91 1.62
C LEU A 123 7.92 -1.52 3.01
N LEU A 124 9.11 -1.86 3.46
CA LEU A 124 9.35 -2.41 4.78
C LEU A 124 9.53 -1.28 5.80
N SER A 125 8.79 -1.34 6.89
CA SER A 125 8.88 -0.36 7.96
C SER A 125 10.08 -0.61 8.88
N LEU A 126 11.09 0.25 8.81
CA LEU A 126 12.30 0.18 9.64
C LEU A 126 12.58 1.55 10.29
N ASP A 127 12.69 1.58 11.62
CA ASP A 127 12.83 2.82 12.39
C ASP A 127 14.25 3.02 12.99
N GLY A 128 15.27 2.76 12.17
CA GLY A 128 16.66 2.97 12.55
C GLY A 128 17.42 1.68 12.86
N ASP A 129 18.39 1.75 13.77
CA ASP A 129 19.12 0.58 14.26
C ASP A 129 18.25 -0.33 15.12
N LYS A 130 18.78 -1.49 15.50
CA LYS A 130 18.08 -2.50 16.28
C LYS A 130 17.49 -1.96 17.59
N GLN A 131 18.26 -1.17 18.32
CA GLN A 131 17.80 -0.63 19.59
C GLN A 131 16.62 0.30 19.37
N ARG A 132 16.75 1.25 18.45
CA ARG A 132 15.71 2.24 18.16
C ARG A 132 14.46 1.61 17.58
N HIS A 133 14.63 0.67 16.65
CA HIS A 133 13.51 -0.05 16.07
C HIS A 133 12.71 -0.81 17.13
N ASN A 134 13.41 -1.59 17.97
CA ASN A 134 12.78 -2.41 19.01
C ASN A 134 12.12 -1.55 20.12
N GLU A 135 12.68 -0.39 20.44
CA GLU A 135 12.03 0.58 21.34
C GLU A 135 10.67 1.06 20.83
N ILE A 136 10.51 1.20 19.51
CA ILE A 136 9.32 1.75 18.87
C ILE A 136 8.31 0.66 18.52
N ARG A 137 8.77 -0.45 17.91
CA ARG A 137 7.91 -1.49 17.31
C ARG A 137 7.81 -2.78 18.11
N GLY A 138 8.59 -2.92 19.18
CA GLY A 138 8.78 -4.18 19.88
C GLY A 138 9.93 -4.99 19.26
N ASP A 139 10.23 -6.15 19.84
CA ASP A 139 11.40 -6.97 19.47
C ASP A 139 11.19 -7.68 18.13
N THR A 140 11.25 -6.93 17.04
CA THR A 140 10.98 -7.40 15.66
C THR A 140 12.12 -7.18 14.68
N TYR A 141 13.18 -6.45 15.07
CA TYR A 141 14.27 -6.10 14.16
C TYR A 141 14.93 -7.32 13.47
N ASP A 142 15.28 -8.35 14.26
CA ASP A 142 15.92 -9.55 13.72
C ASP A 142 14.94 -10.46 12.91
N THR A 143 13.65 -10.23 13.03
CA THR A 143 12.65 -10.97 12.26
C THR A 143 12.49 -10.42 10.85
N ILE A 144 12.75 -9.11 10.67
CA ILE A 144 12.50 -8.39 9.42
C ILE A 144 13.75 -8.21 8.55
N LEU A 145 14.93 -8.51 9.07
CA LEU A 145 16.23 -8.46 8.37
C LEU A 145 16.80 -9.84 8.17
#